data_e3db1aad7a93a44cf25a2dd99f20e1bc
#
_entry.id   e3db1aad7a93a44cf25a2dd99f20e1bc
#
_cell.length_a   1.000
_cell.length_b   1.000
_cell.length_c   1.000
_cell.angle_alpha   90.00
_cell.angle_beta   90.00
_cell.angle_gamma   90.00
#
_symmetry.space_group_name_H-M   'P 1'
#
loop_
_entity.id
_entity.type
_entity.pdbx_description
1 polymer ?
#
loop_
_entity_poly.entity_id
_entity_poly.type
_entity_poly.pdbx_seq_one_letter_code
_entity_poly.pdbx_strand_id
1 'polypeptide(L)'
;MTGSVRKRGDKWYYSFEAAKVDGKRKRIERVGGRTKKETETALRKALEEYSQNGEYFEIKDISVVDYFNYWFDNYVLLNCKYYTQRNYKFSLNKYILPEFKNYKLKHLTPQLLQEFVNKKYLQGMTKNYLKSILTPMVSALKYAVYPCKFIKDNPMNYIKFPKYNQSESNRTIITIQDFKKITDKYPFGSYPYIPLVIGYYTGCRISEVIGLSWDDVNFTNNTISINKILLKKENKIYIGPPKTKSSIRTIKIGQTLLNILKKHKSYQNENKLKYGSHYMNQYSKKDLIISSKENLSLPKISFICTKENGTLLTPNQIHRIGRIINDKLNIPFNFHSLRHTHATLLIENGANIKDVQHRLGHSNVQITLNTYTHVTPKMSEETVQIFENLPTT
;
A
#
# COMPACT_ATOMS: atom_id res chain seq x y z
N MET A 1 -28.13 32.95 23.39
CA MET A 1 -27.54 32.44 24.64
C MET A 1 -26.82 33.58 25.37
N THR A 2 -26.99 33.70 26.69
CA THR A 2 -26.30 34.70 27.48
C THR A 2 -25.23 34.02 28.32
N GLY A 3 -24.08 34.64 28.40
CA GLY A 3 -22.98 34.19 29.26
C GLY A 3 -22.64 35.29 30.30
N SER A 4 -21.83 34.96 31.28
CA SER A 4 -21.39 35.91 32.31
C SER A 4 -19.87 35.89 32.44
N VAL A 5 -19.31 37.04 32.84
CA VAL A 5 -17.87 37.23 33.07
C VAL A 5 -17.66 37.62 34.53
N ARG A 6 -16.70 36.98 35.20
CA ARG A 6 -16.37 37.28 36.62
C ARG A 6 -14.87 37.25 36.89
N LYS A 7 -14.41 38.08 37.79
CA LYS A 7 -13.02 38.08 38.27
C LYS A 7 -12.85 37.07 39.43
N ARG A 8 -11.75 36.28 39.37
CA ARG A 8 -11.29 35.42 40.47
C ARG A 8 -9.78 35.54 40.63
N GLY A 9 -9.34 36.12 41.71
CA GLY A 9 -7.92 36.46 41.89
C GLY A 9 -7.44 37.40 40.78
N ASP A 10 -6.31 37.05 40.13
CA ASP A 10 -5.71 37.85 39.06
C ASP A 10 -6.23 37.53 37.65
N LYS A 11 -7.22 36.63 37.54
CA LYS A 11 -7.76 36.17 36.25
C LYS A 11 -9.26 36.43 36.14
N TRP A 12 -9.69 36.67 34.91
CA TRP A 12 -11.09 36.75 34.54
C TRP A 12 -11.59 35.46 33.94
N TYR A 13 -12.80 35.04 34.31
CA TYR A 13 -13.47 33.83 33.86
C TYR A 13 -14.75 34.19 33.15
N TYR A 14 -15.08 33.45 32.12
CA TYR A 14 -16.39 33.49 31.47
C TYR A 14 -17.13 32.18 31.73
N SER A 15 -18.47 32.25 31.70
CA SER A 15 -19.30 31.06 31.77
C SER A 15 -20.60 31.25 31.02
N PHE A 16 -21.10 30.15 30.46
CA PHE A 16 -22.40 30.08 29.79
C PHE A 16 -23.05 28.71 30.01
N GLU A 17 -24.37 28.62 29.81
CA GLU A 17 -25.11 27.36 29.92
C GLU A 17 -25.04 26.58 28.58
N ALA A 18 -24.64 25.33 28.66
CA ALA A 18 -24.69 24.36 27.56
C ALA A 18 -26.01 23.56 27.57
N ALA A 19 -26.22 22.69 26.59
CA ALA A 19 -27.37 21.80 26.55
C ALA A 19 -27.47 20.95 27.85
N LYS A 20 -28.69 20.67 28.25
CA LYS A 20 -28.94 19.82 29.44
C LYS A 20 -28.48 18.38 29.12
N VAL A 21 -27.79 17.75 30.08
CA VAL A 21 -27.39 16.36 30.04
C VAL A 21 -28.16 15.64 31.17
N ASP A 22 -28.91 14.60 30.84
CA ASP A 22 -29.77 13.85 31.77
C ASP A 22 -30.72 14.77 32.57
N GLY A 23 -31.29 15.78 31.91
CA GLY A 23 -32.17 16.75 32.53
C GLY A 23 -31.48 17.79 33.41
N LYS A 24 -30.19 17.68 33.67
CA LYS A 24 -29.41 18.61 34.50
C LYS A 24 -28.75 19.70 33.66
N ARG A 25 -28.75 20.93 34.18
CA ARG A 25 -28.07 22.09 33.56
C ARG A 25 -26.56 21.86 33.56
N LYS A 26 -25.92 21.97 32.41
CA LYS A 26 -24.45 21.92 32.28
C LYS A 26 -23.94 23.35 32.05
N ARG A 27 -23.15 23.86 33.00
CA ARG A 27 -22.49 25.16 32.87
C ARG A 27 -21.04 24.97 32.49
N ILE A 28 -20.62 25.69 31.44
CA ILE A 28 -19.22 25.76 31.00
C ILE A 28 -18.60 27.00 31.60
N GLU A 29 -17.50 26.86 32.34
CA GLU A 29 -16.73 27.96 32.91
C GLU A 29 -15.26 27.84 32.52
N ARG A 30 -14.66 28.98 32.06
CA ARG A 30 -13.27 28.99 31.54
C ARG A 30 -12.59 30.32 31.90
N VAL A 31 -11.23 30.25 31.93
CA VAL A 31 -10.38 31.43 31.99
C VAL A 31 -10.46 32.17 30.66
N GLY A 32 -10.83 33.45 30.68
CA GLY A 32 -10.95 34.26 29.48
C GLY A 32 -9.72 35.12 29.21
N GLY A 33 -9.01 35.56 30.24
CA GLY A 33 -7.85 36.43 30.11
C GLY A 33 -7.45 37.14 31.41
N ARG A 34 -6.54 38.09 31.29
CA ARG A 34 -6.11 38.94 32.38
C ARG A 34 -7.02 40.19 32.55
N THR A 35 -7.72 40.57 31.47
CA THR A 35 -8.62 41.73 31.47
C THR A 35 -10.06 41.31 31.21
N LYS A 36 -11.02 42.15 31.68
CA LYS A 36 -12.45 41.97 31.45
C LYS A 36 -12.76 41.96 29.95
N LYS A 37 -12.17 42.87 29.17
CA LYS A 37 -12.38 43.03 27.73
C LYS A 37 -11.92 41.79 26.93
N GLU A 38 -10.75 41.23 27.27
CA GLU A 38 -10.28 39.95 26.65
C GLU A 38 -11.25 38.81 26.95
N THR A 39 -11.75 38.73 28.15
CA THR A 39 -12.68 37.68 28.60
C THR A 39 -14.05 37.79 27.93
N GLU A 40 -14.56 39.02 27.74
CA GLU A 40 -15.80 39.27 26.97
C GLU A 40 -15.65 38.86 25.50
N THR A 41 -14.50 39.14 24.91
CA THR A 41 -14.18 38.70 23.54
C THR A 41 -14.12 37.16 23.46
N ALA A 42 -13.48 36.52 24.44
CA ALA A 42 -13.41 35.06 24.51
C ALA A 42 -14.81 34.44 24.75
N LEU A 43 -15.66 35.05 25.58
CA LEU A 43 -17.04 34.61 25.77
C LEU A 43 -17.86 34.71 24.47
N ARG A 44 -17.76 35.84 23.76
CA ARG A 44 -18.48 36.03 22.51
C ARG A 44 -18.12 34.95 21.48
N LYS A 45 -16.83 34.71 21.32
CA LYS A 45 -16.31 33.66 20.45
C LYS A 45 -16.78 32.26 20.84
N ALA A 46 -16.79 31.96 22.13
CA ALA A 46 -17.24 30.66 22.66
C ALA A 46 -18.76 30.46 22.44
N LEU A 47 -19.57 31.51 22.61
CA LEU A 47 -21.00 31.47 22.34
C LEU A 47 -21.31 31.32 20.84
N GLU A 48 -20.54 31.96 19.98
CA GLU A 48 -20.67 31.85 18.52
C GLU A 48 -20.32 30.43 18.04
N GLU A 49 -19.21 29.88 18.52
CA GLU A 49 -18.81 28.48 18.24
C GLU A 49 -19.86 27.47 18.73
N TYR A 50 -20.39 27.68 19.93
CA TYR A 50 -21.42 26.80 20.49
C TYR A 50 -22.75 26.89 19.72
N SER A 51 -23.14 28.08 19.25
CA SER A 51 -24.38 28.28 18.50
C SER A 51 -24.31 27.65 17.09
N GLN A 52 -23.12 27.64 16.48
CA GLN A 52 -22.90 27.07 15.14
C GLN A 52 -22.80 25.55 15.14
N ASN A 53 -22.17 24.97 16.15
CA ASN A 53 -21.79 23.55 16.16
C ASN A 53 -22.54 22.72 17.23
N GLY A 54 -23.35 23.33 18.09
CA GLY A 54 -24.02 22.65 19.20
C GLY A 54 -23.09 22.14 20.31
N GLU A 55 -21.80 22.37 20.17
CA GLU A 55 -20.76 21.94 21.12
C GLU A 55 -19.69 23.02 21.30
N TYR A 56 -19.22 23.18 22.55
CA TYR A 56 -18.02 23.97 22.81
C TYR A 56 -16.77 23.15 22.51
N PHE A 57 -15.95 23.64 21.56
CA PHE A 57 -14.73 22.97 21.15
C PHE A 57 -13.54 23.38 22.03
N GLU A 58 -13.00 22.45 22.78
CA GLU A 58 -11.78 22.65 23.57
C GLU A 58 -10.59 21.98 22.87
N ILE A 59 -9.60 22.78 22.46
CA ILE A 59 -8.37 22.26 21.88
C ILE A 59 -7.60 21.52 22.97
N LYS A 60 -7.37 20.23 22.79
CA LYS A 60 -6.69 19.39 23.77
C LYS A 60 -5.20 19.72 23.84
N ASP A 61 -4.69 19.93 25.05
CA ASP A 61 -3.27 20.24 25.29
C ASP A 61 -2.44 18.94 25.40
N ILE A 62 -2.27 18.26 24.26
CA ILE A 62 -1.56 16.99 24.16
C ILE A 62 -0.26 17.17 23.37
N SER A 63 0.81 16.45 23.74
CA SER A 63 2.05 16.43 22.97
C SER A 63 1.85 15.71 21.63
N VAL A 64 2.69 16.04 20.64
CA VAL A 64 2.70 15.34 19.35
C VAL A 64 3.00 13.86 19.54
N VAL A 65 3.93 13.52 20.42
CA VAL A 65 4.31 12.12 20.68
C VAL A 65 3.14 11.33 21.25
N ASP A 66 2.51 11.85 22.31
CA ASP A 66 1.38 11.16 22.97
C ASP A 66 0.20 11.04 22.02
N TYR A 67 -0.06 12.07 21.21
CA TYR A 67 -1.13 12.01 20.23
C TYR A 67 -0.87 10.96 19.14
N PHE A 68 0.33 10.91 18.56
CA PHE A 68 0.64 9.93 17.53
C PHE A 68 0.64 8.50 18.06
N ASN A 69 1.07 8.26 19.31
CA ASN A 69 0.93 6.96 19.96
C ASN A 69 -0.54 6.60 20.17
N TYR A 70 -1.33 7.52 20.70
CA TYR A 70 -2.78 7.34 20.85
C TYR A 70 -3.46 6.98 19.52
N TRP A 71 -3.17 7.74 18.45
CA TRP A 71 -3.70 7.47 17.12
C TRP A 71 -3.24 6.11 16.57
N PHE A 72 -1.99 5.75 16.80
CA PHE A 72 -1.46 4.47 16.34
C PHE A 72 -2.19 3.29 17.00
N ASP A 73 -2.38 3.35 18.32
CA ASP A 73 -3.03 2.30 19.09
C ASP A 73 -4.54 2.22 18.82
N ASN A 74 -5.23 3.35 18.76
CA ASN A 74 -6.69 3.40 18.66
C ASN A 74 -7.21 3.39 17.21
N TYR A 75 -6.38 3.68 16.22
CA TYR A 75 -6.80 3.68 14.84
C TYR A 75 -5.97 2.75 13.96
N VAL A 76 -4.62 2.86 13.97
CA VAL A 76 -3.78 2.14 13.01
C VAL A 76 -3.78 0.65 13.27
N LEU A 77 -3.63 0.23 14.53
CA LEU A 77 -3.64 -1.20 14.88
C LEU A 77 -4.96 -1.88 14.56
N LEU A 78 -6.08 -1.16 14.70
CA LEU A 78 -7.43 -1.69 14.48
C LEU A 78 -7.84 -1.70 13.00
N ASN A 79 -7.42 -0.69 12.22
CA ASN A 79 -7.97 -0.44 10.88
C ASN A 79 -6.98 -0.71 9.74
N CYS A 80 -5.68 -0.82 10.02
CA CYS A 80 -4.67 -0.95 8.99
C CYS A 80 -4.09 -2.36 8.93
N LYS A 81 -3.77 -2.81 7.70
CA LYS A 81 -3.06 -4.08 7.50
C LYS A 81 -1.60 -3.97 8.01
N TYR A 82 -1.01 -5.08 8.43
CA TYR A 82 0.34 -5.20 9.00
C TYR A 82 1.42 -4.35 8.29
N TYR A 83 1.51 -4.43 6.96
CA TYR A 83 2.52 -3.64 6.23
C TYR A 83 2.27 -2.13 6.28
N THR A 84 1.01 -1.71 6.35
CA THR A 84 0.66 -0.28 6.53
C THR A 84 1.07 0.17 7.92
N GLN A 85 0.76 -0.63 8.96
CA GLN A 85 1.19 -0.37 10.34
C GLN A 85 2.71 -0.21 10.41
N ARG A 86 3.46 -1.16 9.83
CA ARG A 86 4.92 -1.13 9.80
C ARG A 86 5.48 0.11 9.09
N ASN A 87 4.92 0.45 7.95
CA ASN A 87 5.35 1.61 7.18
C ASN A 87 5.01 2.93 7.91
N TYR A 88 3.85 3.00 8.54
CA TYR A 88 3.48 4.15 9.37
C TYR A 88 4.42 4.29 10.56
N LYS A 89 4.67 3.22 11.30
CA LYS A 89 5.62 3.20 12.42
C LYS A 89 7.02 3.63 11.97
N PHE A 90 7.48 3.15 10.81
CA PHE A 90 8.75 3.57 10.23
C PHE A 90 8.79 5.07 9.92
N SER A 91 7.76 5.60 9.24
CA SER A 91 7.70 7.03 8.88
C SER A 91 7.62 7.92 10.13
N LEU A 92 6.81 7.52 11.13
CA LEU A 92 6.72 8.22 12.40
C LEU A 92 8.08 8.27 13.10
N ASN A 93 8.71 7.13 13.34
CA ASN A 93 9.92 7.06 14.14
C ASN A 93 11.15 7.66 13.44
N LYS A 94 11.24 7.53 12.11
CA LYS A 94 12.43 8.00 11.38
C LYS A 94 12.36 9.46 10.98
N TYR A 95 11.16 9.99 10.69
CA TYR A 95 11.02 11.31 10.07
C TYR A 95 10.18 12.29 10.86
N ILE A 96 9.03 11.85 11.39
CA ILE A 96 8.02 12.75 11.95
C ILE A 96 8.32 13.06 13.43
N LEU A 97 8.40 12.04 14.26
CA LEU A 97 8.63 12.23 15.69
C LEU A 97 9.97 12.92 16.01
N PRO A 98 11.11 12.61 15.35
CA PRO A 98 12.35 13.35 15.62
C PRO A 98 12.25 14.85 15.36
N GLU A 99 11.44 15.28 14.38
CA GLU A 99 11.27 16.69 14.05
C GLU A 99 10.28 17.40 15.01
N PHE A 100 9.19 16.71 15.38
CA PHE A 100 8.05 17.34 16.07
C PHE A 100 7.86 16.91 17.53
N LYS A 101 8.74 16.10 18.11
CA LYS A 101 8.59 15.54 19.46
C LYS A 101 8.40 16.57 20.58
N ASN A 102 8.97 17.76 20.41
CA ASN A 102 8.92 18.83 21.41
C ASN A 102 7.70 19.75 21.25
N TYR A 103 6.85 19.49 20.24
CA TYR A 103 5.68 20.31 19.96
C TYR A 103 4.42 19.73 20.60
N LYS A 104 3.49 20.62 20.94
CA LYS A 104 2.11 20.25 21.23
C LYS A 104 1.33 20.17 19.92
N LEU A 105 0.34 19.27 19.85
CA LEU A 105 -0.47 19.03 18.65
C LEU A 105 -1.08 20.32 18.10
N LYS A 106 -1.59 21.19 18.97
CA LYS A 106 -2.18 22.49 18.62
C LYS A 106 -1.21 23.50 17.98
N HIS A 107 0.09 23.27 18.10
CA HIS A 107 1.14 24.13 17.54
C HIS A 107 1.68 23.62 16.20
N LEU A 108 1.16 22.51 15.67
CA LEU A 108 1.47 22.08 14.31
C LEU A 108 0.76 23.00 13.30
N THR A 109 1.40 24.10 12.95
CA THR A 109 0.88 25.07 11.98
C THR A 109 1.17 24.65 10.54
N PRO A 110 0.40 25.12 9.54
CA PRO A 110 0.71 24.90 8.13
C PRO A 110 2.13 25.36 7.76
N GLN A 111 2.59 26.50 8.31
CA GLN A 111 3.92 27.02 8.05
C GLN A 111 5.00 26.01 8.49
N LEU A 112 4.94 25.52 9.73
CA LEU A 112 5.90 24.57 10.30
C LEU A 112 5.96 23.28 9.48
N LEU A 113 4.80 22.78 9.05
CA LEU A 113 4.71 21.57 8.23
C LEU A 113 5.21 21.81 6.80
N GLN A 114 5.00 23.01 6.25
CA GLN A 114 5.55 23.38 4.94
C GLN A 114 7.08 23.46 4.98
N GLU A 115 7.65 24.03 6.03
CA GLU A 115 9.10 24.07 6.24
C GLU A 115 9.71 22.67 6.30
N PHE A 116 9.04 21.73 6.99
CA PHE A 116 9.45 20.33 7.02
C PHE A 116 9.43 19.69 5.63
N VAL A 117 8.35 19.91 4.85
CA VAL A 117 8.24 19.41 3.48
C VAL A 117 9.35 19.97 2.59
N ASN A 118 9.61 21.27 2.68
CA ASN A 118 10.66 21.95 1.91
C ASN A 118 12.06 21.44 2.29
N LYS A 119 12.32 21.27 3.59
CA LYS A 119 13.57 20.67 4.10
C LYS A 119 13.82 19.27 3.52
N LYS A 120 12.79 18.42 3.50
CA LYS A 120 12.88 17.06 2.95
C LYS A 120 13.05 17.05 1.42
N TYR A 121 12.43 17.99 0.73
CA TYR A 121 12.65 18.21 -0.70
C TYR A 121 14.10 18.59 -1.01
N LEU A 122 14.65 19.57 -0.27
CA LEU A 122 16.04 20.02 -0.43
C LEU A 122 17.07 18.92 -0.11
N GLN A 123 16.68 17.94 0.72
CA GLN A 123 17.47 16.73 0.98
C GLN A 123 17.41 15.70 -0.19
N GLY A 124 16.80 16.04 -1.33
CA GLY A 124 16.73 15.19 -2.52
C GLY A 124 15.65 14.10 -2.47
N MET A 125 14.69 14.17 -1.55
CA MET A 125 13.63 13.19 -1.50
C MET A 125 12.69 13.33 -2.69
N THR A 126 12.38 12.20 -3.37
CA THR A 126 11.42 12.19 -4.47
C THR A 126 10.00 12.50 -3.98
N LYS A 127 9.17 13.08 -4.85
CA LYS A 127 7.77 13.44 -4.54
C LYS A 127 6.96 12.25 -3.97
N ASN A 128 7.11 11.07 -4.58
CA ASN A 128 6.38 9.87 -4.18
C ASN A 128 6.84 9.36 -2.81
N TYR A 129 8.14 9.43 -2.53
CA TYR A 129 8.69 9.04 -1.24
C TYR A 129 8.26 10.00 -0.14
N LEU A 130 8.33 11.31 -0.41
CA LEU A 130 7.86 12.33 0.54
C LEU A 130 6.36 12.21 0.82
N LYS A 131 5.53 11.97 -0.20
CA LYS A 131 4.11 11.65 0.01
C LYS A 131 3.91 10.42 0.90
N SER A 132 4.69 9.37 0.72
CA SER A 132 4.58 8.16 1.54
C SER A 132 4.97 8.40 3.01
N ILE A 133 5.97 9.24 3.27
CA ILE A 133 6.37 9.65 4.62
C ILE A 133 5.26 10.48 5.30
N LEU A 134 4.61 11.36 4.55
CA LEU A 134 3.57 12.25 5.08
C LEU A 134 2.21 11.58 5.25
N THR A 135 1.96 10.46 4.58
CA THR A 135 0.67 9.74 4.66
C THR A 135 0.20 9.48 6.11
N PRO A 136 1.02 8.96 7.05
CA PRO A 136 0.59 8.78 8.43
C PRO A 136 0.26 10.09 9.13
N MET A 137 0.99 11.18 8.84
CA MET A 137 0.70 12.51 9.41
C MET A 137 -0.63 13.05 8.91
N VAL A 138 -0.90 12.96 7.61
CA VAL A 138 -2.20 13.37 7.03
C VAL A 138 -3.35 12.58 7.67
N SER A 139 -3.18 11.25 7.81
CA SER A 139 -4.19 10.38 8.40
C SER A 139 -4.40 10.66 9.89
N ALA A 140 -3.31 10.83 10.64
CA ALA A 140 -3.38 11.15 12.07
C ALA A 140 -4.05 12.51 12.32
N LEU A 141 -3.65 13.55 11.60
CA LEU A 141 -4.23 14.88 11.78
C LEU A 141 -5.70 14.93 11.32
N LYS A 142 -6.10 14.15 10.30
CA LYS A 142 -7.52 13.97 9.96
C LYS A 142 -8.30 13.34 11.13
N TYR A 143 -7.73 12.33 11.78
CA TYR A 143 -8.32 11.67 12.95
C TYR A 143 -8.37 12.60 14.17
N ALA A 144 -7.39 13.52 14.29
CA ALA A 144 -7.38 14.55 15.33
C ALA A 144 -8.52 15.56 15.20
N VAL A 145 -8.89 15.89 13.94
CA VAL A 145 -10.06 16.74 13.67
C VAL A 145 -11.35 15.98 13.94
N TYR A 146 -11.49 14.81 13.35
CA TYR A 146 -12.65 13.93 13.53
C TYR A 146 -12.21 12.47 13.51
N PRO A 147 -12.59 11.64 14.50
CA PRO A 147 -13.61 11.87 15.52
C PRO A 147 -13.09 12.52 16.82
N CYS A 148 -11.76 12.69 16.98
CA CYS A 148 -11.20 13.07 18.32
C CYS A 148 -11.49 14.50 18.75
N LYS A 149 -11.71 15.41 17.81
CA LYS A 149 -11.89 16.86 18.11
C LYS A 149 -10.75 17.44 18.96
N PHE A 150 -9.50 17.07 18.68
CA PHE A 150 -8.31 17.57 19.40
C PHE A 150 -7.78 18.86 18.79
N ILE A 151 -8.03 19.07 17.50
CA ILE A 151 -7.74 20.29 16.73
C ILE A 151 -8.94 20.63 15.85
N LYS A 152 -9.09 21.91 15.50
CA LYS A 152 -10.23 22.40 14.70
C LYS A 152 -10.12 22.02 13.24
N ASP A 153 -8.90 22.08 12.68
CA ASP A 153 -8.64 21.87 11.26
C ASP A 153 -7.34 21.08 11.07
N ASN A 154 -7.22 20.43 9.93
CA ASN A 154 -6.04 19.68 9.55
C ASN A 154 -5.05 20.58 8.82
N PRO A 155 -3.92 20.97 9.44
CA PRO A 155 -2.94 21.86 8.83
C PRO A 155 -2.26 21.26 7.58
N MET A 156 -2.31 19.93 7.39
CA MET A 156 -1.80 19.27 6.18
C MET A 156 -2.60 19.60 4.91
N ASN A 157 -3.84 20.08 5.04
CA ASN A 157 -4.65 20.47 3.89
C ASN A 157 -4.08 21.67 3.12
N TYR A 158 -3.28 22.49 3.77
CA TYR A 158 -2.69 23.72 3.22
C TYR A 158 -1.29 23.53 2.67
N ILE A 159 -0.72 22.33 2.76
CA ILE A 159 0.65 22.04 2.33
C ILE A 159 0.72 21.91 0.82
N LYS A 160 1.69 22.61 0.24
CA LYS A 160 2.01 22.54 -1.19
C LYS A 160 3.32 21.80 -1.41
N PHE A 161 3.30 20.82 -2.30
CA PHE A 161 4.54 20.15 -2.69
C PHE A 161 5.31 21.06 -3.66
N PRO A 162 6.64 21.18 -3.48
CA PRO A 162 7.49 21.88 -4.44
C PRO A 162 7.32 21.31 -5.85
N LYS A 163 7.62 22.12 -6.86
CA LYS A 163 7.67 21.64 -8.25
C LYS A 163 8.85 20.66 -8.37
N TYR A 164 8.55 19.44 -8.76
CA TYR A 164 9.56 18.48 -9.16
C TYR A 164 9.69 18.54 -10.67
N ASN A 165 10.90 18.65 -11.17
CA ASN A 165 11.12 18.37 -12.58
C ASN A 165 10.68 16.93 -12.79
N GLN A 166 9.56 16.75 -13.46
CA GLN A 166 9.07 15.42 -13.80
C GLN A 166 10.07 14.82 -14.78
N SER A 167 11.01 14.02 -14.30
CA SER A 167 11.46 12.93 -15.12
C SER A 167 10.22 12.06 -15.32
N GLU A 168 9.75 11.95 -16.55
CA GLU A 168 8.77 10.92 -16.89
C GLU A 168 9.25 9.64 -16.24
N SER A 169 8.45 9.05 -15.37
CA SER A 169 8.77 7.75 -14.82
C SER A 169 8.61 6.77 -15.97
N ASN A 170 9.66 6.63 -16.78
CA ASN A 170 9.71 5.65 -17.84
C ASN A 170 9.50 4.29 -17.18
N ARG A 171 8.27 3.80 -17.28
CA ARG A 171 7.93 2.48 -16.77
C ARG A 171 8.71 1.49 -17.62
N THR A 172 9.57 0.73 -16.96
CA THR A 172 10.42 -0.22 -17.65
C THR A 172 9.56 -1.34 -18.23
N ILE A 173 9.56 -1.43 -19.53
CA ILE A 173 9.02 -2.57 -20.29
C ILE A 173 10.21 -3.50 -20.58
N ILE A 174 10.07 -4.76 -20.22
CA ILE A 174 11.09 -5.79 -20.48
C ILE A 174 10.87 -6.33 -21.90
N THR A 175 11.81 -6.08 -22.80
CA THR A 175 11.73 -6.61 -24.16
C THR A 175 11.80 -8.15 -24.17
N ILE A 176 11.34 -8.78 -25.24
CA ILE A 176 11.46 -10.24 -25.43
C ILE A 176 12.94 -10.67 -25.34
N GLN A 177 13.84 -9.87 -25.92
CA GLN A 177 15.28 -10.12 -25.89
C GLN A 177 15.85 -10.02 -24.47
N ASP A 178 15.43 -9.00 -23.71
CA ASP A 178 15.87 -8.84 -22.31
C ASP A 178 15.31 -9.96 -21.43
N PHE A 179 14.05 -10.35 -21.63
CA PHE A 179 13.49 -11.49 -20.91
C PHE A 179 14.25 -12.79 -21.22
N LYS A 180 14.67 -12.98 -22.48
CA LYS A 180 15.53 -14.10 -22.85
C LYS A 180 16.88 -14.05 -22.12
N LYS A 181 17.57 -12.89 -22.10
CA LYS A 181 18.83 -12.73 -21.32
C LYS A 181 18.63 -13.07 -19.84
N ILE A 182 17.49 -12.66 -19.27
CA ILE A 182 17.14 -12.97 -17.86
C ILE A 182 16.98 -14.47 -17.66
N THR A 183 16.27 -15.16 -18.57
CA THR A 183 16.05 -16.62 -18.46
C THR A 183 17.31 -17.44 -18.80
N ASP A 184 18.18 -16.94 -19.65
CA ASP A 184 19.48 -17.55 -19.92
C ASP A 184 20.40 -17.47 -18.68
N LYS A 185 20.37 -16.32 -17.95
CA LYS A 185 21.10 -16.18 -16.68
C LYS A 185 20.51 -17.04 -15.56
N TYR A 186 19.21 -17.21 -15.54
CA TYR A 186 18.47 -18.02 -14.58
C TYR A 186 17.72 -19.14 -15.32
N PRO A 187 18.42 -20.19 -15.77
CA PRO A 187 17.82 -21.25 -16.58
C PRO A 187 16.83 -22.09 -15.76
N PHE A 188 16.09 -22.93 -16.46
CA PHE A 188 15.19 -23.91 -15.85
C PHE A 188 15.95 -24.75 -14.80
N GLY A 189 15.32 -24.96 -13.63
CA GLY A 189 15.94 -25.57 -12.44
C GLY A 189 16.49 -24.56 -11.46
N SER A 190 16.89 -23.35 -11.88
CA SER A 190 17.25 -22.30 -10.92
C SER A 190 16.01 -21.75 -10.20
N TYR A 191 16.13 -21.44 -8.92
CA TYR A 191 14.98 -21.05 -8.10
C TYR A 191 14.25 -19.78 -8.57
N PRO A 192 14.87 -18.79 -9.28
CA PRO A 192 14.15 -17.61 -9.76
C PRO A 192 13.37 -17.86 -11.06
N TYR A 193 13.69 -18.91 -11.83
CA TYR A 193 13.15 -19.14 -13.16
C TYR A 193 11.62 -19.19 -13.14
N ILE A 194 11.03 -20.05 -12.35
CA ILE A 194 9.56 -20.24 -12.31
C ILE A 194 8.80 -18.98 -11.89
N PRO A 195 9.17 -18.26 -10.81
CA PRO A 195 8.54 -16.99 -10.50
C PRO A 195 8.63 -15.96 -11.62
N LEU A 196 9.78 -15.85 -12.30
CA LEU A 196 9.98 -14.91 -13.42
C LEU A 196 9.09 -15.27 -14.61
N VAL A 197 9.03 -16.54 -14.98
CA VAL A 197 8.21 -17.04 -16.09
C VAL A 197 6.72 -16.86 -15.80
N ILE A 198 6.24 -17.26 -14.61
CA ILE A 198 4.84 -17.03 -14.22
C ILE A 198 4.52 -15.54 -14.25
N GLY A 199 5.39 -14.70 -13.67
CA GLY A 199 5.22 -13.24 -13.68
C GLY A 199 5.10 -12.65 -15.09
N TYR A 200 5.94 -13.10 -16.02
CA TYR A 200 5.93 -12.65 -17.42
C TYR A 200 4.66 -13.08 -18.16
N TYR A 201 4.29 -14.36 -18.09
CA TYR A 201 3.14 -14.89 -18.84
C TYR A 201 1.78 -14.59 -18.22
N THR A 202 1.70 -14.14 -16.96
CA THR A 202 0.42 -13.91 -16.29
C THR A 202 0.22 -12.47 -15.82
N GLY A 203 1.27 -11.69 -15.66
CA GLY A 203 1.23 -10.36 -15.06
C GLY A 203 0.87 -10.38 -13.55
N CYS A 204 0.94 -11.51 -12.88
CA CYS A 204 0.66 -11.63 -11.46
C CYS A 204 1.66 -10.88 -10.59
N ARG A 205 1.21 -10.37 -9.42
CA ARG A 205 2.10 -9.74 -8.43
C ARG A 205 3.01 -10.80 -7.79
N ILE A 206 4.21 -10.41 -7.37
CA ILE A 206 5.16 -11.37 -6.76
C ILE A 206 4.55 -12.18 -5.60
N SER A 207 3.78 -11.56 -4.72
CA SER A 207 3.12 -12.25 -3.61
C SER A 207 2.01 -13.21 -4.04
N GLU A 208 1.37 -12.95 -5.18
CA GLU A 208 0.43 -13.87 -5.82
C GLU A 208 1.19 -15.06 -6.41
N VAL A 209 2.25 -14.80 -7.18
CA VAL A 209 3.07 -15.83 -7.84
C VAL A 209 3.67 -16.82 -6.86
N ILE A 210 4.33 -16.32 -5.80
CA ILE A 210 4.95 -17.22 -4.80
C ILE A 210 3.92 -17.91 -3.89
N GLY A 211 2.67 -17.41 -3.89
CA GLY A 211 1.55 -18.01 -3.17
C GLY A 211 0.82 -19.12 -3.92
N LEU A 212 1.14 -19.34 -5.20
CA LEU A 212 0.52 -20.38 -6.00
C LEU A 212 0.93 -21.78 -5.51
N SER A 213 -0.06 -22.65 -5.39
CA SER A 213 0.09 -24.10 -5.17
C SER A 213 -0.37 -24.88 -6.39
N TRP A 214 -0.04 -26.15 -6.47
CA TRP A 214 -0.50 -27.01 -7.58
C TRP A 214 -2.01 -27.14 -7.67
N ASP A 215 -2.71 -26.98 -6.53
CA ASP A 215 -4.19 -27.00 -6.49
C ASP A 215 -4.82 -25.77 -7.18
N ASP A 216 -4.05 -24.71 -7.39
CA ASP A 216 -4.50 -23.51 -8.09
C ASP A 216 -4.38 -23.63 -9.62
N VAL A 217 -3.73 -24.70 -10.14
CA VAL A 217 -3.53 -24.93 -11.57
C VAL A 217 -4.44 -26.03 -12.07
N ASN A 218 -5.35 -25.66 -12.94
CA ASN A 218 -6.17 -26.63 -13.66
C ASN A 218 -5.58 -26.90 -15.04
N PHE A 219 -4.94 -28.08 -15.19
CA PHE A 219 -4.30 -28.52 -16.43
C PHE A 219 -5.29 -28.91 -17.54
N THR A 220 -6.52 -29.27 -17.18
CA THR A 220 -7.57 -29.62 -18.14
C THR A 220 -8.15 -28.36 -18.80
N ASN A 221 -8.47 -27.36 -17.98
CA ASN A 221 -9.08 -26.12 -18.45
C ASN A 221 -8.04 -25.04 -18.82
N ASN A 222 -6.75 -25.32 -18.63
CA ASN A 222 -5.64 -24.39 -18.84
C ASN A 222 -5.83 -23.09 -18.05
N THR A 223 -6.10 -23.18 -16.76
CA THR A 223 -6.35 -22.02 -15.91
C THR A 223 -5.49 -21.99 -14.65
N ILE A 224 -5.24 -20.79 -14.15
CA ILE A 224 -4.64 -20.55 -12.82
C ILE A 224 -5.60 -19.68 -12.00
N SER A 225 -5.91 -20.14 -10.79
CA SER A 225 -6.74 -19.43 -9.81
C SER A 225 -5.85 -18.65 -8.85
N ILE A 226 -6.01 -17.33 -8.79
CA ILE A 226 -5.29 -16.44 -7.89
C ILE A 226 -6.24 -16.09 -6.74
N ASN A 227 -6.17 -16.82 -5.64
CA ASN A 227 -7.07 -16.73 -4.50
C ASN A 227 -6.35 -16.44 -3.18
N LYS A 228 -5.01 -16.53 -3.16
CA LYS A 228 -4.17 -16.34 -1.98
C LYS A 228 -2.85 -15.64 -2.32
N ILE A 229 -2.22 -15.10 -1.29
CA ILE A 229 -0.88 -14.52 -1.36
C ILE A 229 -0.02 -15.03 -0.21
N LEU A 230 1.29 -15.09 -0.40
CA LEU A 230 2.23 -15.28 0.70
C LEU A 230 2.65 -13.95 1.30
N LEU A 231 2.57 -13.85 2.62
CA LEU A 231 2.94 -12.70 3.43
C LEU A 231 4.02 -13.10 4.40
N LYS A 232 5.10 -12.30 4.48
CA LYS A 232 6.11 -12.47 5.52
C LYS A 232 5.87 -11.43 6.61
N LYS A 233 5.47 -11.88 7.81
CA LYS A 233 5.37 -11.03 9.00
C LYS A 233 6.49 -11.45 9.94
N GLU A 234 7.38 -10.51 10.26
CA GLU A 234 8.62 -10.80 11.00
C GLU A 234 9.41 -11.91 10.31
N ASN A 235 9.63 -13.04 10.97
CA ASN A 235 10.31 -14.20 10.39
C ASN A 235 9.37 -15.36 10.02
N LYS A 236 8.06 -15.16 10.14
CA LYS A 236 7.05 -16.17 9.84
C LYS A 236 6.37 -15.88 8.50
N ILE A 237 5.98 -16.96 7.81
CA ILE A 237 5.29 -16.89 6.52
C ILE A 237 3.82 -17.25 6.75
N TYR A 238 2.93 -16.45 6.17
CA TYR A 238 1.49 -16.63 6.28
C TYR A 238 0.86 -16.67 4.88
N ILE A 239 -0.21 -17.42 4.75
CA ILE A 239 -1.16 -17.30 3.65
C ILE A 239 -2.18 -16.24 4.05
N GLY A 240 -2.60 -15.42 3.09
CA GLY A 240 -3.69 -14.48 3.30
C GLY A 240 -4.44 -14.23 2.00
N PRO A 241 -5.62 -13.63 2.09
CA PRO A 241 -6.36 -13.22 0.91
C PRO A 241 -5.60 -12.10 0.17
N PRO A 242 -5.80 -11.97 -1.14
CA PRO A 242 -5.32 -10.83 -1.90
C PRO A 242 -5.81 -9.50 -1.31
N LYS A 243 -5.16 -8.38 -1.73
CA LYS A 243 -5.42 -7.06 -1.15
C LYS A 243 -6.86 -6.58 -1.36
N THR A 244 -7.46 -6.89 -2.50
CA THR A 244 -8.82 -6.48 -2.91
C THR A 244 -9.61 -7.69 -3.42
N LYS A 245 -10.94 -7.61 -3.37
CA LYS A 245 -11.82 -8.65 -3.94
C LYS A 245 -11.55 -8.88 -5.43
N SER A 246 -11.30 -7.83 -6.21
CA SER A 246 -10.94 -7.91 -7.63
C SER A 246 -9.62 -8.63 -7.93
N SER A 247 -8.77 -8.79 -6.92
CA SER A 247 -7.52 -9.56 -7.06
C SER A 247 -7.76 -11.07 -7.00
N ILE A 248 -8.92 -11.53 -6.51
CA ILE A 248 -9.33 -12.95 -6.57
C ILE A 248 -9.90 -13.17 -7.98
N ARG A 249 -9.25 -14.02 -8.75
CA ARG A 249 -9.59 -14.26 -10.15
C ARG A 249 -9.02 -15.57 -10.66
N THR A 250 -9.63 -16.09 -11.71
CA THR A 250 -9.10 -17.23 -12.48
C THR A 250 -8.77 -16.73 -13.88
N ILE A 251 -7.56 -17.00 -14.34
CA ILE A 251 -7.06 -16.58 -15.66
C ILE A 251 -6.71 -17.79 -16.51
N LYS A 252 -6.99 -17.71 -17.81
CA LYS A 252 -6.49 -18.70 -18.78
C LYS A 252 -5.00 -18.50 -19.04
N ILE A 253 -4.27 -19.60 -19.22
CA ILE A 253 -2.84 -19.62 -19.57
C ILE A 253 -2.63 -20.31 -20.91
N GLY A 254 -1.62 -19.84 -21.65
CA GLY A 254 -1.24 -20.42 -22.93
C GLY A 254 -0.44 -21.71 -22.78
N GLN A 255 -0.35 -22.45 -23.88
CA GLN A 255 0.30 -23.75 -23.94
C GLN A 255 1.78 -23.70 -23.51
N THR A 256 2.49 -22.60 -23.82
CA THR A 256 3.90 -22.40 -23.43
C THR A 256 4.07 -22.46 -21.91
N LEU A 257 3.29 -21.67 -21.17
CA LEU A 257 3.36 -21.68 -19.70
C LEU A 257 2.90 -23.02 -19.14
N LEU A 258 1.86 -23.61 -19.71
CA LEU A 258 1.34 -24.92 -19.31
C LEU A 258 2.42 -26.00 -19.39
N ASN A 259 3.16 -26.07 -20.51
CA ASN A 259 4.24 -27.03 -20.72
C ASN A 259 5.39 -26.81 -19.71
N ILE A 260 5.74 -25.55 -19.45
CA ILE A 260 6.77 -25.20 -18.44
C ILE A 260 6.33 -25.67 -17.04
N LEU A 261 5.05 -25.45 -16.68
CA LEU A 261 4.52 -25.88 -15.39
C LEU A 261 4.46 -27.40 -15.26
N LYS A 262 4.08 -28.13 -16.32
CA LYS A 262 4.13 -29.62 -16.34
C LYS A 262 5.55 -30.11 -16.09
N LYS A 263 6.52 -29.61 -16.86
CA LYS A 263 7.94 -29.93 -16.69
C LYS A 263 8.43 -29.60 -15.27
N HIS A 264 8.02 -28.46 -14.73
CA HIS A 264 8.41 -28.07 -13.37
C HIS A 264 7.81 -28.98 -12.29
N LYS A 265 6.56 -29.43 -12.47
CA LYS A 265 5.93 -30.38 -11.55
C LYS A 265 6.71 -31.71 -11.47
N SER A 266 7.14 -32.23 -12.61
CA SER A 266 8.00 -33.43 -12.67
C SER A 266 9.35 -33.15 -11.98
N TYR A 267 10.01 -32.06 -12.29
CA TYR A 267 11.26 -31.64 -11.67
C TYR A 267 11.17 -31.51 -10.13
N GLN A 268 10.06 -30.94 -9.63
CA GLN A 268 9.86 -30.88 -8.17
C GLN A 268 9.67 -32.27 -7.55
N ASN A 269 9.00 -33.18 -8.22
CA ASN A 269 8.84 -34.56 -7.76
C ASN A 269 10.18 -35.31 -7.74
N GLU A 270 11.00 -35.15 -8.78
CA GLU A 270 12.37 -35.70 -8.82
C GLU A 270 13.22 -35.15 -7.68
N ASN A 271 13.20 -33.84 -7.44
CA ASN A 271 13.90 -33.22 -6.32
C ASN A 271 13.39 -33.74 -4.97
N LYS A 272 12.10 -33.95 -4.81
CA LYS A 272 11.53 -34.52 -3.59
C LYS A 272 12.07 -35.92 -3.32
N LEU A 273 12.21 -36.76 -4.35
CA LEU A 273 12.84 -38.07 -4.25
C LEU A 273 14.34 -37.96 -3.94
N LYS A 274 15.06 -37.09 -4.66
CA LYS A 274 16.48 -36.82 -4.49
C LYS A 274 16.85 -36.38 -3.06
N TYR A 275 16.09 -35.44 -2.51
CA TYR A 275 16.34 -34.92 -1.16
C TYR A 275 15.79 -35.82 -0.06
N GLY A 276 14.82 -36.71 -0.36
CA GLY A 276 14.27 -37.68 0.58
C GLY A 276 13.85 -37.03 1.91
N SER A 277 14.38 -37.53 3.02
CA SER A 277 14.13 -37.02 4.38
C SER A 277 14.61 -35.57 4.62
N HIS A 278 15.45 -35.03 3.73
CA HIS A 278 15.93 -33.65 3.84
C HIS A 278 15.04 -32.65 3.09
N TYR A 279 14.00 -33.11 2.41
CA TYR A 279 13.07 -32.23 1.69
C TYR A 279 12.17 -31.47 2.65
N MET A 280 12.05 -30.14 2.43
CA MET A 280 11.21 -29.26 3.24
C MET A 280 9.78 -29.30 2.76
N ASN A 281 8.93 -30.01 3.46
CA ASN A 281 7.48 -29.99 3.23
C ASN A 281 6.86 -28.73 3.85
N GLN A 282 5.74 -28.29 3.27
CA GLN A 282 5.02 -27.09 3.72
C GLN A 282 3.67 -27.50 4.28
N TYR A 283 3.35 -27.03 5.46
CA TYR A 283 2.11 -27.32 6.16
C TYR A 283 1.40 -26.07 6.58
N SER A 284 0.07 -26.11 6.64
CA SER A 284 -0.75 -24.99 7.12
C SER A 284 -1.26 -25.27 8.53
N LYS A 285 -1.03 -24.31 9.44
CA LYS A 285 -1.69 -24.25 10.74
C LYS A 285 -2.48 -22.93 10.79
N LYS A 286 -3.78 -23.01 10.48
CA LYS A 286 -4.59 -21.84 10.12
C LYS A 286 -3.93 -21.13 8.93
N ASP A 287 -3.52 -19.86 9.10
CA ASP A 287 -2.86 -19.07 8.03
C ASP A 287 -1.33 -19.14 8.09
N LEU A 288 -0.75 -19.71 9.14
CA LEU A 288 0.70 -19.84 9.32
C LEU A 288 1.23 -21.01 8.51
N ILE A 289 2.29 -20.77 7.72
CA ILE A 289 3.03 -21.84 7.03
C ILE A 289 4.18 -22.33 7.90
N ILE A 290 4.17 -23.62 8.12
CA ILE A 290 5.23 -24.36 8.83
C ILE A 290 6.01 -25.17 7.81
N SER A 291 7.29 -24.88 7.69
CA SER A 291 8.23 -25.68 6.88
C SER A 291 8.88 -26.73 7.77
N SER A 292 8.75 -28.00 7.41
CA SER A 292 9.33 -29.12 8.18
C SER A 292 9.86 -30.20 7.25
N LYS A 293 10.92 -30.86 7.68
CA LYS A 293 11.42 -32.11 7.07
C LYS A 293 10.57 -33.31 7.50
N GLU A 294 10.06 -33.25 8.70
CA GLU A 294 9.19 -34.30 9.27
C GLU A 294 7.78 -34.19 8.72
N ASN A 295 7.12 -35.34 8.68
CA ASN A 295 5.69 -35.38 8.36
C ASN A 295 4.88 -34.94 9.58
N LEU A 296 4.20 -33.81 9.43
CA LEU A 296 3.32 -33.25 10.46
C LEU A 296 1.87 -33.69 10.21
N SER A 297 1.12 -33.90 11.28
CA SER A 297 -0.35 -34.14 11.22
C SER A 297 -1.11 -32.83 10.92
N LEU A 298 -0.67 -32.09 9.89
CA LEU A 298 -1.23 -30.84 9.43
C LEU A 298 -1.50 -30.90 7.92
N PRO A 299 -2.47 -30.13 7.40
CA PRO A 299 -2.73 -30.05 5.97
C PRO A 299 -1.44 -29.61 5.21
N LYS A 300 -1.05 -30.42 4.23
CA LYS A 300 0.11 -30.16 3.39
C LYS A 300 -0.26 -29.28 2.22
N ILE A 301 0.59 -28.31 1.89
CA ILE A 301 0.44 -27.44 0.72
C ILE A 301 1.64 -27.64 -0.20
N SER A 302 1.37 -27.91 -1.46
CA SER A 302 2.39 -28.11 -2.49
C SER A 302 2.55 -26.82 -3.30
N PHE A 303 3.40 -25.89 -2.82
CA PHE A 303 3.69 -24.64 -3.53
C PHE A 303 4.48 -24.87 -4.82
N ILE A 304 4.19 -24.07 -5.85
CA ILE A 304 4.88 -24.11 -7.14
C ILE A 304 6.27 -23.47 -7.02
N CYS A 305 6.36 -22.34 -6.32
CA CYS A 305 7.59 -21.56 -6.22
C CYS A 305 8.40 -21.95 -4.97
N THR A 306 9.19 -22.99 -5.09
CA THR A 306 10.12 -23.45 -4.05
C THR A 306 11.55 -23.54 -4.60
N LYS A 307 12.53 -23.65 -3.70
CA LYS A 307 13.88 -24.10 -4.04
C LYS A 307 13.87 -25.62 -4.29
N GLU A 308 14.97 -26.16 -4.81
CA GLU A 308 15.13 -27.60 -5.07
C GLU A 308 14.83 -28.46 -3.84
N ASN A 309 15.27 -28.05 -2.67
CA ASN A 309 15.06 -28.75 -1.41
C ASN A 309 13.67 -28.50 -0.77
N GLY A 310 12.72 -27.92 -1.51
CA GLY A 310 11.38 -27.64 -1.02
C GLY A 310 11.23 -26.37 -0.17
N THR A 311 12.31 -25.64 0.13
CA THR A 311 12.22 -24.38 0.90
C THR A 311 11.43 -23.33 0.13
N LEU A 312 10.49 -22.64 0.81
CA LEU A 312 9.68 -21.57 0.22
C LEU A 312 10.52 -20.38 -0.24
N LEU A 313 10.12 -19.80 -1.35
CA LEU A 313 10.63 -18.51 -1.79
C LEU A 313 9.90 -17.36 -1.08
N THR A 314 10.65 -16.29 -0.86
CA THR A 314 10.13 -15.05 -0.28
C THR A 314 10.23 -13.90 -1.28
N PRO A 315 9.36 -12.87 -1.18
CA PRO A 315 9.45 -11.69 -2.06
C PRO A 315 10.85 -11.05 -2.02
N ASN A 316 11.49 -11.01 -0.86
CA ASN A 316 12.83 -10.40 -0.70
C ASN A 316 13.91 -11.10 -1.52
N GLN A 317 13.84 -12.45 -1.63
CA GLN A 317 14.77 -13.21 -2.47
C GLN A 317 14.61 -12.81 -3.95
N ILE A 318 13.38 -12.68 -4.43
CA ILE A 318 13.13 -12.28 -5.81
C ILE A 318 13.50 -10.80 -6.05
N HIS A 319 13.25 -9.91 -5.08
CA HIS A 319 13.74 -8.54 -5.17
C HIS A 319 15.27 -8.45 -5.21
N ARG A 320 15.98 -9.33 -4.51
CA ARG A 320 17.46 -9.44 -4.62
C ARG A 320 17.88 -9.86 -6.02
N ILE A 321 17.17 -10.83 -6.62
CA ILE A 321 17.41 -11.23 -8.02
C ILE A 321 17.20 -10.05 -8.96
N GLY A 322 16.17 -9.23 -8.75
CA GLY A 322 15.95 -8.02 -9.53
C GLY A 322 17.14 -7.06 -9.50
N ARG A 323 17.75 -6.86 -8.33
CA ARG A 323 18.98 -6.04 -8.23
C ARG A 323 20.14 -6.65 -9.01
N ILE A 324 20.33 -7.98 -8.92
CA ILE A 324 21.39 -8.67 -9.68
C ILE A 324 21.15 -8.57 -11.20
N ILE A 325 19.91 -8.62 -11.67
CA ILE A 325 19.56 -8.40 -13.07
C ILE A 325 19.97 -6.97 -13.50
N ASN A 326 19.63 -5.95 -12.69
CA ASN A 326 20.03 -4.58 -12.97
C ASN A 326 21.55 -4.43 -13.06
N ASP A 327 22.27 -4.96 -12.07
CA ASP A 327 23.72 -4.75 -11.93
C ASP A 327 24.53 -5.57 -12.96
N LYS A 328 24.07 -6.78 -13.30
CA LYS A 328 24.85 -7.72 -14.13
C LYS A 328 24.42 -7.79 -15.60
N LEU A 329 23.15 -7.47 -15.90
CA LEU A 329 22.63 -7.49 -17.26
C LEU A 329 22.35 -6.08 -17.80
N ASN A 330 22.50 -5.05 -16.95
CA ASN A 330 22.17 -3.67 -17.27
C ASN A 330 20.72 -3.49 -17.79
N ILE A 331 19.80 -4.33 -17.25
CA ILE A 331 18.38 -4.29 -17.57
C ILE A 331 17.67 -3.65 -16.37
N PRO A 332 17.01 -2.48 -16.52
CA PRO A 332 16.26 -1.87 -15.43
C PRO A 332 15.07 -2.77 -15.07
N PHE A 333 15.25 -3.61 -14.08
CA PHE A 333 14.31 -4.65 -13.70
C PHE A 333 13.81 -4.49 -12.26
N ASN A 334 12.51 -4.61 -12.10
CA ASN A 334 11.86 -4.99 -10.85
C ASN A 334 10.76 -6.02 -11.20
N PHE A 335 10.37 -6.86 -10.27
CA PHE A 335 9.38 -7.90 -10.59
C PHE A 335 8.06 -7.33 -11.11
N HIS A 336 7.69 -6.13 -10.70
CA HIS A 336 6.47 -5.47 -11.16
C HIS A 336 6.57 -5.02 -12.63
N SER A 337 7.78 -4.83 -13.17
CA SER A 337 7.98 -4.53 -14.59
C SER A 337 7.50 -5.67 -15.51
N LEU A 338 7.55 -6.93 -15.06
CA LEU A 338 6.96 -8.06 -15.80
C LEU A 338 5.45 -7.90 -15.99
N ARG A 339 4.77 -7.39 -14.96
CA ARG A 339 3.34 -7.10 -15.04
C ARG A 339 3.03 -5.94 -15.97
N HIS A 340 3.87 -4.89 -15.95
CA HIS A 340 3.75 -3.78 -16.90
C HIS A 340 3.96 -4.29 -18.32
N THR A 341 5.02 -5.05 -18.55
CA THR A 341 5.32 -5.68 -19.86
C THR A 341 4.15 -6.53 -20.34
N HIS A 342 3.64 -7.43 -19.49
CA HIS A 342 2.51 -8.29 -19.84
C HIS A 342 1.28 -7.49 -20.29
N ALA A 343 0.94 -6.43 -19.58
CA ALA A 343 -0.20 -5.61 -19.90
C ALA A 343 0.02 -4.76 -21.17
N THR A 344 1.21 -4.17 -21.32
CA THR A 344 1.57 -3.40 -22.53
C THR A 344 1.50 -4.29 -23.77
N LEU A 345 2.13 -5.45 -23.73
CA LEU A 345 2.11 -6.39 -24.85
C LEU A 345 0.69 -6.83 -25.23
N LEU A 346 -0.19 -7.06 -24.24
CA LEU A 346 -1.58 -7.41 -24.53
C LEU A 346 -2.33 -6.26 -25.19
N ILE A 347 -2.20 -5.04 -24.69
CA ILE A 347 -2.88 -3.86 -25.22
C ILE A 347 -2.35 -3.50 -26.60
N GLU A 348 -1.03 -3.52 -26.81
CA GLU A 348 -0.38 -3.29 -28.10
C GLU A 348 -0.78 -4.32 -29.19
N ASN A 349 -1.25 -5.49 -28.81
CA ASN A 349 -1.78 -6.49 -29.71
C ASN A 349 -3.32 -6.59 -29.67
N GLY A 350 -4.01 -5.50 -29.35
CA GLY A 350 -5.46 -5.36 -29.52
C GLY A 350 -6.31 -6.03 -28.45
N ALA A 351 -5.74 -6.47 -27.32
CA ALA A 351 -6.54 -7.05 -26.26
C ALA A 351 -7.47 -6.01 -25.61
N ASN A 352 -8.72 -6.41 -25.35
CA ASN A 352 -9.68 -5.54 -24.70
C ASN A 352 -9.20 -5.09 -23.31
N ILE A 353 -9.26 -3.80 -23.04
CA ILE A 353 -8.77 -3.19 -21.80
C ILE A 353 -9.47 -3.77 -20.55
N LYS A 354 -10.76 -4.12 -20.64
CA LYS A 354 -11.50 -4.76 -19.55
C LYS A 354 -10.98 -6.18 -19.25
N ASP A 355 -10.61 -6.92 -20.29
CA ASP A 355 -10.05 -8.26 -20.14
C ASP A 355 -8.65 -8.17 -19.51
N VAL A 356 -7.83 -7.21 -19.94
CA VAL A 356 -6.53 -6.93 -19.31
C VAL A 356 -6.70 -6.50 -17.86
N GLN A 357 -7.67 -5.62 -17.57
CA GLN A 357 -8.02 -5.22 -16.19
C GLN A 357 -8.37 -6.43 -15.33
N HIS A 358 -9.28 -7.28 -15.80
CA HIS A 358 -9.70 -8.49 -15.09
C HIS A 358 -8.51 -9.45 -14.88
N ARG A 359 -7.76 -9.73 -15.94
CA ARG A 359 -6.57 -10.59 -15.90
C ARG A 359 -5.54 -10.13 -14.88
N LEU A 360 -5.31 -8.83 -14.78
CA LEU A 360 -4.40 -8.24 -13.82
C LEU A 360 -5.02 -8.11 -12.41
N GLY A 361 -6.33 -8.10 -12.27
CA GLY A 361 -7.03 -7.87 -11.00
C GLY A 361 -6.87 -6.43 -10.51
N HIS A 362 -7.06 -5.44 -11.42
CA HIS A 362 -7.14 -4.04 -11.06
C HIS A 362 -8.57 -3.70 -10.59
N SER A 363 -8.68 -3.06 -9.43
CA SER A 363 -9.97 -2.66 -8.87
C SER A 363 -10.68 -1.55 -9.65
N ASN A 364 -9.94 -0.80 -10.47
CA ASN A 364 -10.46 0.27 -11.32
C ASN A 364 -9.76 0.22 -12.68
N VAL A 365 -10.55 0.37 -13.76
CA VAL A 365 -10.05 0.43 -15.13
C VAL A 365 -9.09 1.60 -15.34
N GLN A 366 -9.29 2.71 -14.61
CA GLN A 366 -8.41 3.87 -14.66
C GLN A 366 -6.96 3.55 -14.31
N ILE A 367 -6.74 2.55 -13.44
CA ILE A 367 -5.37 2.07 -13.13
C ILE A 367 -4.73 1.46 -14.38
N THR A 368 -5.51 0.72 -15.17
CA THR A 368 -5.04 0.14 -16.43
C THR A 368 -4.83 1.25 -17.46
N LEU A 369 -5.82 2.11 -17.66
CA LEU A 369 -5.73 3.24 -18.57
C LEU A 369 -4.53 4.15 -18.24
N ASN A 370 -4.44 4.70 -17.05
CA ASN A 370 -3.33 5.59 -16.64
C ASN A 370 -1.95 4.93 -16.71
N THR A 371 -1.93 3.60 -16.79
CA THR A 371 -0.68 2.85 -16.91
C THR A 371 -0.25 2.70 -18.37
N TYR A 372 -1.21 2.65 -19.29
CA TYR A 372 -0.99 2.25 -20.68
C TYR A 372 -1.57 3.24 -21.71
N THR A 373 -1.86 4.50 -21.28
CA THR A 373 -2.38 5.58 -22.13
C THR A 373 -1.35 6.19 -23.09
N HIS A 374 -0.12 5.73 -23.10
CA HIS A 374 0.80 6.12 -24.17
C HIS A 374 0.43 5.34 -25.43
N VAL A 375 -0.23 6.06 -26.34
CA VAL A 375 -0.49 5.55 -27.71
C VAL A 375 0.87 5.21 -28.33
N THR A 376 1.10 3.93 -28.58
CA THR A 376 2.31 3.54 -29.31
C THR A 376 2.11 3.86 -30.80
N PRO A 377 3.17 4.07 -31.58
CA PRO A 377 3.05 4.26 -33.03
C PRO A 377 2.20 3.16 -33.69
N LYS A 378 2.39 1.91 -33.24
CA LYS A 378 1.63 0.75 -33.73
C LYS A 378 0.12 0.88 -33.47
N MET A 379 -0.29 1.29 -32.27
CA MET A 379 -1.72 1.51 -31.95
C MET A 379 -2.32 2.63 -32.78
N SER A 380 -1.54 3.66 -33.10
CA SER A 380 -1.98 4.76 -33.96
C SER A 380 -2.23 4.26 -35.39
N GLU A 381 -1.31 3.46 -35.94
CA GLU A 381 -1.43 2.85 -37.28
C GLU A 381 -2.62 1.89 -37.34
N GLU A 382 -2.78 1.00 -36.36
CA GLU A 382 -3.90 0.06 -36.27
C GLU A 382 -5.26 0.78 -36.17
N THR A 383 -5.32 1.91 -35.47
CA THR A 383 -6.55 2.72 -35.38
C THR A 383 -6.94 3.30 -36.74
N VAL A 384 -5.98 3.75 -37.53
CA VAL A 384 -6.24 4.23 -38.90
C VAL A 384 -6.71 3.07 -39.77
N GLN A 385 -6.05 1.90 -39.71
CA GLN A 385 -6.44 0.72 -40.50
C GLN A 385 -7.86 0.24 -40.17
N ILE A 386 -8.26 0.29 -38.85
CA ILE A 386 -9.63 -0.05 -38.43
C ILE A 386 -10.63 0.89 -39.10
N PHE A 387 -10.34 2.20 -39.13
CA PHE A 387 -11.21 3.19 -39.77
C PHE A 387 -11.31 3.01 -41.28
N GLU A 388 -10.18 2.78 -41.96
CA GLU A 388 -10.12 2.53 -43.40
C GLU A 388 -10.87 1.25 -43.85
N ASN A 389 -10.96 0.25 -42.95
CA ASN A 389 -11.67 -1.00 -43.20
C ASN A 389 -13.16 -0.94 -42.82
N LEU A 390 -13.69 0.19 -42.36
CA LEU A 390 -15.13 0.36 -42.17
C LEU A 390 -15.82 0.39 -43.54
N PRO A 391 -16.97 -0.31 -43.69
CA PRO A 391 -17.73 -0.22 -44.93
C PRO A 391 -18.15 1.24 -45.14
N THR A 392 -17.57 1.85 -46.17
CA THR A 392 -18.06 3.13 -46.70
C THR A 392 -19.43 2.88 -47.30
N THR A 393 -20.49 3.37 -46.64
CA THR A 393 -21.87 3.37 -47.15
C THR A 393 -21.97 4.20 -48.42
#